data_8b990cd941e2cd9a495c6bffc37c635d
#
_entry.id   8b990cd941e2cd9a495c6bffc37c635d
#
_cell.length_a   1.000
_cell.length_b   1.000
_cell.length_c   1.000
_cell.angle_alpha   90.00
_cell.angle_beta   90.00
_cell.angle_gamma   90.00
#
_symmetry.space_group_name_H-M   'P 1'
#
loop_
_entity.id
_entity.type
_entity.pdbx_description
1 polymer ?
#
loop_
_entity_poly.entity_id
_entity_poly.type
_entity_poly.pdbx_seq_one_letter_code
_entity_poly.pdbx_strand_id
1 'polypeptide(L)'
;MSQVSIDNVRAAVLSQLEVALGARGLKSQDVTDDFDLLTEGVIDSLGIVTLITAVEQHFAIQIDFEELPPEQLTVIGPFCRYVAAKSQGNGDGC
;
A
#
# COMPACT_ATOMS: atom_id res chain seq x y z
N MET A 1 -16.19 -4.70 -15.56
CA MET A 1 -15.19 -4.22 -15.40
C MET A 1 -14.89 -3.49 -14.26
N SER A 2 -14.03 -3.81 -13.60
CA SER A 2 -13.74 -3.21 -12.42
C SER A 2 -12.55 -2.35 -12.54
N GLN A 3 -12.64 -1.15 -12.09
CA GLN A 3 -11.51 -0.31 -11.97
C GLN A 3 -11.06 -0.35 -10.54
N VAL A 4 -9.77 -0.47 -10.34
CA VAL A 4 -9.20 -0.44 -9.00
C VAL A 4 -9.11 1.01 -8.57
N SER A 5 -9.90 1.38 -7.59
CA SER A 5 -9.87 2.74 -7.06
C SER A 5 -8.86 2.85 -5.93
N ILE A 6 -8.49 4.09 -5.60
CA ILE A 6 -7.58 4.34 -4.49
C ILE A 6 -8.21 3.80 -3.20
N ASP A 7 -9.52 3.93 -3.04
CA ASP A 7 -10.19 3.43 -1.85
C ASP A 7 -10.08 1.92 -1.75
N ASN A 8 -10.17 1.20 -2.87
CA ASN A 8 -10.02 -0.25 -2.87
C ASN A 8 -8.60 -0.64 -2.49
N VAL A 9 -7.61 0.06 -3.03
CA VAL A 9 -6.22 -0.20 -2.71
C VAL A 9 -5.97 0.06 -1.23
N ARG A 10 -6.48 1.19 -0.73
CA ARG A 10 -6.31 1.56 0.66
C ARG A 10 -6.90 0.50 1.58
N ALA A 11 -8.10 0.02 1.26
CA ALA A 11 -8.75 -1.01 2.06
C ALA A 11 -7.93 -2.30 2.08
N ALA A 12 -7.39 -2.70 0.94
CA ALA A 12 -6.57 -3.90 0.86
C ALA A 12 -5.27 -3.74 1.64
N VAL A 13 -4.62 -2.59 1.51
CA VAL A 13 -3.38 -2.32 2.23
C VAL A 13 -3.63 -2.32 3.73
N LEU A 14 -4.69 -1.64 4.17
CA LEU A 14 -5.00 -1.57 5.61
C LEU A 14 -5.37 -2.94 6.15
N SER A 15 -6.02 -3.77 5.35
CA SER A 15 -6.33 -5.14 5.74
C SER A 15 -5.06 -5.93 6.02
N GLN A 16 -4.03 -5.73 5.20
CA GLN A 16 -2.75 -6.40 5.41
C GLN A 16 -2.03 -5.88 6.66
N LEU A 17 -2.35 -4.66 7.09
CA LEU A 17 -1.70 -4.03 8.21
C LEU A 17 -2.49 -4.17 9.52
N GLU A 18 -3.65 -4.82 9.47
CA GLU A 18 -4.55 -4.87 10.62
C GLU A 18 -3.87 -5.35 11.89
N VAL A 19 -3.12 -6.43 11.79
CA VAL A 19 -2.46 -7.01 12.95
C VAL A 19 -1.39 -6.05 13.47
N ALA A 20 -0.60 -5.46 12.58
CA ALA A 20 0.47 -4.55 12.97
C ALA A 20 -0.11 -3.27 13.60
N LEU A 21 -1.20 -2.76 13.04
CA LEU A 21 -1.87 -1.59 13.60
C LEU A 21 -2.44 -1.90 14.98
N GLY A 22 -3.09 -3.06 15.11
CA GLY A 22 -3.67 -3.48 16.38
C GLY A 22 -2.63 -3.62 17.46
N ALA A 23 -1.44 -4.11 17.11
CA ALA A 23 -0.35 -4.25 18.06
C ALA A 23 0.11 -2.90 18.61
N ARG A 24 -0.15 -1.81 17.86
CA ARG A 24 0.19 -0.46 18.28
C ARG A 24 -1.01 0.29 18.85
N GLY A 25 -2.14 -0.37 18.97
CA GLY A 25 -3.36 0.28 19.46
C GLY A 25 -4.00 1.21 18.45
N LEU A 26 -3.71 1.02 17.16
CA LEU A 26 -4.22 1.86 16.09
C LEU A 26 -5.32 1.16 15.33
N LYS A 27 -6.18 1.96 14.72
CA LYS A 27 -7.25 1.45 13.86
C LYS A 27 -7.04 1.97 12.45
N SER A 28 -7.73 1.34 11.48
CA SER A 28 -7.64 1.78 10.10
C SER A 28 -7.98 3.25 9.93
N GLN A 29 -8.95 3.73 10.67
CA GLN A 29 -9.38 5.12 10.57
C GLN A 29 -8.36 6.11 11.12
N ASP A 30 -7.37 5.63 11.88
CA ASP A 30 -6.30 6.47 12.39
C ASP A 30 -5.22 6.70 11.34
N VAL A 31 -5.27 5.95 10.25
CA VAL A 31 -4.25 6.00 9.21
C VAL A 31 -4.67 7.00 8.15
N THR A 32 -3.97 8.14 8.12
CA THR A 32 -4.24 9.19 7.13
C THR A 32 -3.32 9.01 5.93
N ASP A 33 -3.52 9.81 4.90
CA ASP A 33 -2.68 9.74 3.71
C ASP A 33 -1.22 10.07 4.01
N ASP A 34 -0.98 10.89 5.03
CA ASP A 34 0.37 11.28 5.43
C ASP A 34 1.03 10.26 6.33
N PHE A 35 0.33 9.23 6.71
CA PHE A 35 0.83 8.25 7.68
C PHE A 35 2.00 7.47 7.09
N ASP A 36 3.15 7.53 7.74
CA ASP A 36 4.35 6.83 7.30
C ASP A 36 4.52 5.58 8.17
N LEU A 37 4.31 4.43 7.57
CA LEU A 37 4.33 3.16 8.29
C LEU A 37 5.67 2.88 8.97
N LEU A 38 6.75 3.27 8.31
CA LEU A 38 8.08 3.01 8.82
C LEU A 38 8.43 3.97 9.94
N THR A 39 8.18 5.25 9.74
CA THR A 39 8.47 6.28 10.74
C THR A 39 7.63 6.09 11.99
N GLU A 40 6.36 5.71 11.82
CA GLU A 40 5.47 5.48 12.95
C GLU A 40 5.72 4.13 13.63
N GLY A 41 6.59 3.32 13.04
CA GLY A 41 6.95 2.06 13.65
C GLY A 41 5.91 0.96 13.55
N VAL A 42 4.95 1.11 12.62
CA VAL A 42 3.93 0.08 12.42
C VAL A 42 4.57 -1.16 11.81
N ILE A 43 5.45 -0.96 10.83
CA ILE A 43 6.19 -2.07 10.24
C ILE A 43 7.65 -1.66 10.07
N ASP A 44 8.53 -2.66 9.97
CA ASP A 44 9.95 -2.42 9.73
C ASP A 44 10.25 -2.66 8.23
N SER A 45 11.52 -2.62 7.88
CA SER A 45 11.94 -2.79 6.49
C SER A 45 11.48 -4.12 5.90
N LEU A 46 11.54 -5.17 6.71
CA LEU A 46 11.10 -6.49 6.27
C LEU A 46 9.59 -6.52 6.08
N GLY A 47 8.85 -5.85 6.97
CA GLY A 47 7.41 -5.74 6.84
C GLY A 47 6.99 -5.01 5.59
N ILE A 48 7.76 -3.99 5.18
CA ILE A 48 7.50 -3.27 3.93
C ILE A 48 7.61 -4.23 2.74
N VAL A 49 8.65 -5.06 2.71
CA VAL A 49 8.82 -6.01 1.61
C VAL A 49 7.65 -6.99 1.57
N THR A 50 7.23 -7.47 2.72
CA THR A 50 6.09 -8.37 2.82
C THR A 50 4.80 -7.70 2.32
N LEU A 51 4.59 -6.45 2.71
CA LEU A 51 3.42 -5.70 2.27
C LEU A 51 3.42 -5.51 0.75
N ILE A 52 4.57 -5.13 0.20
CA ILE A 52 4.70 -4.93 -1.24
C ILE A 52 4.39 -6.21 -1.99
N THR A 53 4.93 -7.33 -1.53
CA THR A 53 4.69 -8.62 -2.16
C THR A 53 3.21 -8.99 -2.12
N ALA A 54 2.55 -8.76 -0.99
CA ALA A 54 1.14 -9.05 -0.86
C ALA A 54 0.30 -8.19 -1.81
N VAL A 55 0.65 -6.91 -1.92
CA VAL A 55 -0.07 -5.99 -2.80
C VAL A 55 0.14 -6.38 -4.27
N GLU A 56 1.37 -6.73 -4.63
CA GLU A 56 1.65 -7.16 -5.99
C GLU A 56 0.82 -8.38 -6.38
N GLN A 57 0.69 -9.32 -5.47
CA GLN A 57 -0.08 -10.52 -5.74
C GLN A 57 -1.58 -10.24 -5.77
N HIS A 58 -2.03 -9.40 -4.87
CA HIS A 58 -3.46 -9.09 -4.78
C HIS A 58 -3.97 -8.36 -6.01
N PHE A 59 -3.18 -7.44 -6.53
CA PHE A 59 -3.60 -6.61 -7.67
C PHE A 59 -2.97 -7.05 -9.00
N ALA A 60 -2.16 -8.10 -8.97
CA ALA A 60 -1.49 -8.62 -10.16
C ALA A 60 -0.65 -7.54 -10.86
N ILE A 61 0.12 -6.82 -10.07
CA ILE A 61 1.00 -5.76 -10.59
C ILE A 61 2.42 -6.01 -10.14
N GLN A 62 3.34 -5.24 -10.69
CA GLN A 62 4.73 -5.26 -10.28
C GLN A 62 5.12 -3.84 -9.90
N ILE A 63 5.58 -3.66 -8.67
CA ILE A 63 5.95 -2.34 -8.17
C ILE A 63 7.38 -2.04 -8.58
N ASP A 64 7.57 -0.89 -9.22
CA ASP A 64 8.87 -0.46 -9.69
C ASP A 64 9.43 0.56 -8.71
N PHE A 65 10.51 0.20 -8.03
CA PHE A 65 11.10 1.06 -7.01
C PHE A 65 11.75 2.31 -7.59
N GLU A 66 11.99 2.31 -8.90
CA GLU A 66 12.50 3.52 -9.54
C GLU A 66 11.40 4.55 -9.74
N GLU A 67 10.17 4.09 -9.92
CA GLU A 67 9.03 4.99 -10.07
C GLU A 67 8.54 5.50 -8.74
N LEU A 68 8.73 4.73 -7.68
CA LEU A 68 8.23 5.09 -6.35
C LEU A 68 9.40 5.12 -5.38
N PRO A 69 9.89 6.31 -5.03
CA PRO A 69 11.04 6.42 -4.13
C PRO A 69 10.75 5.80 -2.76
N PRO A 70 11.79 5.30 -2.08
CA PRO A 70 11.60 4.67 -0.78
C PRO A 70 10.88 5.56 0.24
N GLU A 71 11.10 6.86 0.21
CA GLU A 71 10.46 7.74 1.17
C GLU A 71 8.95 7.89 0.91
N GLN A 72 8.47 7.54 -0.27
CA GLN A 72 7.05 7.55 -0.57
C GLN A 72 6.43 6.16 -0.47
N LEU A 73 7.28 5.14 -0.51
CA LEU A 73 6.82 3.76 -0.50
C LEU A 73 6.12 3.42 0.82
N THR A 74 6.55 4.04 1.90
CA THR A 74 6.01 3.74 3.23
C THR A 74 4.89 4.69 3.64
N VAL A 75 4.59 5.70 2.84
CA VAL A 75 3.53 6.66 3.13
C VAL A 75 2.26 6.20 2.43
N ILE A 76 1.18 6.09 3.19
CA ILE A 76 -0.06 5.45 2.73
C ILE A 76 -0.63 6.11 1.47
N GLY A 77 -0.76 7.43 1.46
CA GLY A 77 -1.39 8.12 0.33
C GLY A 77 -0.67 7.90 -0.99
N PRO A 78 0.61 8.29 -1.08
CA PRO A 78 1.37 8.08 -2.31
C PRO A 78 1.44 6.62 -2.75
N PHE A 79 1.60 5.71 -1.79
CA PHE A 79 1.68 4.28 -2.10
C PHE A 79 0.37 3.80 -2.72
N CYS A 80 -0.76 4.16 -2.13
CA CYS A 80 -2.06 3.72 -2.63
C CYS A 80 -2.34 4.32 -4.02
N ARG A 81 -1.96 5.58 -4.22
CA ARG A 81 -2.15 6.21 -5.54
C ARG A 81 -1.31 5.53 -6.60
N TYR A 82 -0.08 5.18 -6.25
CA TYR A 82 0.81 4.48 -7.19
C TYR A 82 0.22 3.12 -7.56
N VAL A 83 -0.23 2.36 -6.57
CA VAL A 83 -0.77 1.02 -6.81
C VAL A 83 -2.03 1.11 -7.65
N ALA A 84 -2.90 2.06 -7.36
CA ALA A 84 -4.14 2.22 -8.13
C ALA A 84 -3.84 2.55 -9.59
N ALA A 85 -2.89 3.45 -9.83
CA ALA A 85 -2.51 3.83 -11.19
C ALA A 85 -1.89 2.65 -11.93
N LYS A 86 -1.05 1.90 -11.24
CA LYS A 86 -0.38 0.74 -11.84
C LYS A 86 -1.38 -0.35 -12.18
N SER A 87 -2.36 -0.57 -11.30
CA SER A 87 -3.39 -1.57 -11.54
C SER A 87 -4.25 -1.23 -12.74
N GLN A 88 -4.60 0.04 -12.87
CA GLN A 88 -5.40 0.49 -14.00
C GLN A 88 -4.61 0.37 -15.30
N GLY A 89 -3.32 0.72 -15.25
CA GLY A 89 -2.46 0.59 -16.40
C GLY A 89 -2.34 -0.84 -16.86
N ASN A 90 -2.24 -1.77 -15.93
CA ASN A 90 -2.18 -3.18 -16.27
C ASN A 90 -3.47 -3.63 -16.93
N GLY A 91 -4.60 -3.14 -16.48
CA GLY A 91 -5.87 -3.48 -17.06
C GLY A 91 -5.98 -3.01 -18.48
N ASP A 92 -5.33 -1.90 -18.80
CA ASP A 92 -5.37 -1.40 -20.12
C ASP A 92 -4.37 -2.04 -21.01
N GLY A 93 -3.38 -2.59 -20.47
CA GLY A 93 -2.26 -3.10 -21.21
C GLY A 93 -2.60 -4.19 -22.16
N CYS A 94 -3.79 -4.57 -22.15
CA CYS A 94 -4.17 -5.61 -23.05
C CYS A 94 -4.31 -5.20 -24.41
#